data_bb882bd469aa82d91f8398686236edaa
#
_entry.id   bb882bd469aa82d91f8398686236edaa
#
_cell.length_a   1.000
_cell.length_b   1.000
_cell.length_c   1.000
_cell.angle_alpha   90.00
_cell.angle_beta   90.00
_cell.angle_gamma   90.00
#
_symmetry.space_group_name_H-M   'P 1'
#
loop_
_entity.id
_entity.type
_entity.pdbx_description
1 polymer ?
#
loop_
_entity_poly.entity_id
_entity_poly.type
_entity_poly.pdbx_seq_one_letter_code
_entity_poly.pdbx_strand_id
1 'polypeptide(L)'
;MPKSKKTVIIAAGASGGHLFPAMAVADQLKEKGYECLFVGRGGQFSGIIKEAGYPLYDLPASPWNVKNPIKKIKAVFNLLRAFVAAFRLIHQHNASVVFGTGGYATVASMLAAKLAGVPTIVHEQNVLPGRANRFLSKWVDRVCLTYESSRHYLKFRDGVMTVTGNPIRKKVLAVKDEMRKDDGHFRIVIVGGSQGAKILSDVVPNTIKLLPYEIKKNVEIVQQCRAEDVNRVEALYHAEDVQFTVQSFFEDLESHIKQCHLVIARSGASTINEVSILGRAAIYVPLRLADGHQLQNAKVMENAGAAIVMEQNNFTPEKLASKIVELYEDGVYLTKMEKAAQQMAQIDAAEKISIEIEKLSEEDLLHLAKQVESEREK
;
A
#
# COMPACT_ATOMS: atom_id res chain seq x y z
N MET A 1 34.17 -6.64 19.87
CA MET A 1 33.68 -5.35 19.39
C MET A 1 32.20 -5.52 19.03
N PRO A 2 31.26 -4.66 19.45
CA PRO A 2 29.90 -4.75 19.00
C PRO A 2 29.91 -4.59 17.46
N LYS A 3 29.26 -5.52 16.73
CA LYS A 3 29.09 -5.39 15.28
C LYS A 3 28.43 -4.05 15.02
N SER A 4 29.03 -3.17 14.21
CA SER A 4 28.40 -1.92 13.81
C SER A 4 27.03 -2.25 13.20
N LYS A 5 25.99 -1.61 13.68
CA LYS A 5 24.64 -1.84 13.13
C LYS A 5 24.65 -1.46 11.64
N LYS A 6 24.18 -2.38 10.81
CA LYS A 6 23.99 -2.09 9.38
C LYS A 6 22.84 -1.10 9.22
N THR A 7 23.01 -0.07 8.42
CA THR A 7 22.02 0.97 8.21
C THR A 7 21.32 0.79 6.85
N VAL A 8 19.98 0.84 6.85
CA VAL A 8 19.17 0.82 5.63
C VAL A 8 18.45 2.16 5.49
N ILE A 9 18.67 2.83 4.37
CA ILE A 9 17.91 4.04 4.00
C ILE A 9 16.64 3.63 3.27
N ILE A 10 15.50 4.10 3.76
CA ILE A 10 14.17 3.76 3.25
C ILE A 10 13.55 4.98 2.59
N ALA A 11 13.46 4.96 1.26
CA ALA A 11 12.88 6.03 0.47
C ALA A 11 11.42 5.75 0.14
N ALA A 12 10.50 6.47 0.76
CA ALA A 12 9.07 6.30 0.58
C ALA A 12 8.40 7.55 0.01
N GLY A 13 7.39 7.34 -0.85
CA GLY A 13 6.51 8.41 -1.32
C GLY A 13 5.56 8.88 -0.22
N ALA A 14 5.00 10.09 -0.39
CA ALA A 14 4.13 10.77 0.58
C ALA A 14 2.68 10.22 0.64
N SER A 15 2.40 9.02 0.13
CA SER A 15 1.09 8.38 0.19
C SER A 15 1.13 7.15 1.10
N GLY A 16 -0.02 6.83 1.72
CA GLY A 16 -0.13 5.63 2.57
C GLY A 16 0.23 4.34 1.83
N GLY A 17 -0.08 4.26 0.52
CA GLY A 17 0.26 3.11 -0.32
C GLY A 17 1.75 2.83 -0.48
N HIS A 18 2.60 3.85 -0.33
CA HIS A 18 4.06 3.70 -0.32
C HIS A 18 4.62 3.60 1.09
N LEU A 19 4.07 4.38 2.02
CA LEU A 19 4.61 4.49 3.36
C LEU A 19 4.36 3.24 4.21
N PHE A 20 3.13 2.72 4.26
CA PHE A 20 2.83 1.58 5.14
C PHE A 20 3.60 0.31 4.77
N PRO A 21 3.76 -0.06 3.49
CA PRO A 21 4.68 -1.13 3.11
C PRO A 21 6.13 -0.88 3.54
N ALA A 22 6.61 0.37 3.39
CA ALA A 22 7.97 0.74 3.82
C ALA A 22 8.16 0.59 5.33
N MET A 23 7.17 0.99 6.14
CA MET A 23 7.20 0.84 7.59
C MET A 23 7.18 -0.63 8.01
N ALA A 24 6.35 -1.46 7.37
CA ALA A 24 6.29 -2.89 7.67
C ALA A 24 7.65 -3.59 7.42
N VAL A 25 8.36 -3.20 6.35
CA VAL A 25 9.73 -3.69 6.09
C VAL A 25 10.72 -3.14 7.11
N ALA A 26 10.63 -1.85 7.48
CA ALA A 26 11.47 -1.25 8.50
C ALA A 26 11.34 -1.96 9.86
N ASP A 27 10.12 -2.32 10.25
CA ASP A 27 9.84 -3.07 11.47
C ASP A 27 10.51 -4.44 11.47
N GLN A 28 10.46 -5.16 10.36
CA GLN A 28 11.15 -6.46 10.22
C GLN A 28 12.67 -6.31 10.26
N LEU A 29 13.22 -5.31 9.60
CA LEU A 29 14.67 -5.03 9.63
C LEU A 29 15.13 -4.63 11.02
N LYS A 30 14.34 -3.83 11.75
CA LYS A 30 14.66 -3.44 13.14
C LYS A 30 14.71 -4.64 14.07
N GLU A 31 13.81 -5.61 13.93
CA GLU A 31 13.83 -6.88 14.67
C GLU A 31 15.09 -7.71 14.37
N LYS A 32 15.62 -7.61 13.15
CA LYS A 32 16.90 -8.24 12.73
C LYS A 32 18.14 -7.42 13.10
N GLY A 33 17.98 -6.29 13.81
CA GLY A 33 19.08 -5.48 14.33
C GLY A 33 19.60 -4.40 13.37
N TYR A 34 18.92 -4.14 12.26
CA TYR A 34 19.27 -3.04 11.36
C TYR A 34 18.80 -1.68 11.92
N GLU A 35 19.51 -0.63 11.59
CA GLU A 35 19.06 0.76 11.76
C GLU A 35 18.36 1.21 10.48
N CYS A 36 17.13 1.74 10.61
CA CYS A 36 16.33 2.19 9.48
C CYS A 36 16.12 3.69 9.54
N LEU A 37 16.45 4.39 8.45
CA LEU A 37 16.31 5.84 8.30
C LEU A 37 15.35 6.12 7.13
N PHE A 38 14.29 6.87 7.40
CA PHE A 38 13.36 7.28 6.35
C PHE A 38 13.83 8.55 5.65
N VAL A 39 13.71 8.56 4.33
CA VAL A 39 13.97 9.72 3.49
C VAL A 39 12.80 9.96 2.55
N GLY A 40 12.37 11.22 2.42
CA GLY A 40 11.25 11.60 1.56
C GLY A 40 10.44 12.75 2.14
N ARG A 41 9.30 13.04 1.53
CA ARG A 41 8.36 14.02 2.09
C ARG A 41 7.39 13.28 3.00
N GLY A 42 7.57 13.42 4.31
CA GLY A 42 6.66 12.81 5.30
C GLY A 42 5.23 13.35 5.20
N GLY A 43 5.06 14.63 4.87
CA GLY A 43 3.76 15.25 4.72
C GLY A 43 2.87 14.99 5.95
N GLN A 44 1.62 14.58 5.71
CA GLN A 44 0.66 14.23 6.76
C GLN A 44 1.05 12.98 7.58
N PHE A 45 1.98 12.15 7.07
CA PHE A 45 2.43 10.92 7.73
C PHE A 45 3.73 11.08 8.51
N SER A 46 4.29 12.28 8.59
CA SER A 46 5.54 12.54 9.32
C SER A 46 5.42 12.21 10.81
N GLY A 47 4.26 12.45 11.41
CA GLY A 47 3.94 12.07 12.80
C GLY A 47 4.06 10.55 13.00
N ILE A 48 3.41 9.77 12.15
CA ILE A 48 3.38 8.30 12.23
C ILE A 48 4.79 7.69 12.18
N ILE A 49 5.66 8.21 11.29
CA ILE A 49 7.06 7.73 11.18
C ILE A 49 7.82 8.02 12.48
N LYS A 50 7.67 9.23 13.04
CA LYS A 50 8.36 9.65 14.27
C LYS A 50 7.84 8.91 15.51
N GLU A 51 6.54 8.72 15.63
CA GLU A 51 5.89 7.93 16.69
C GLU A 51 6.34 6.46 16.68
N ALA A 52 6.59 5.89 15.49
CA ALA A 52 7.18 4.56 15.34
C ALA A 52 8.69 4.53 15.70
N GLY A 53 9.28 5.68 16.04
CA GLY A 53 10.67 5.80 16.47
C GLY A 53 11.69 5.72 15.33
N TYR A 54 11.30 6.11 14.10
CA TYR A 54 12.20 6.18 12.96
C TYR A 54 12.64 7.62 12.68
N PRO A 55 13.95 7.87 12.47
CA PRO A 55 14.43 9.13 11.93
C PRO A 55 13.84 9.40 10.53
N LEU A 56 13.38 10.64 10.31
CA LEU A 56 12.86 11.08 9.02
C LEU A 56 13.64 12.31 8.54
N TYR A 57 14.20 12.19 7.34
CA TYR A 57 14.91 13.28 6.66
C TYR A 57 14.09 13.75 5.44
N ASP A 58 13.66 15.00 5.47
CA ASP A 58 12.89 15.58 4.38
C ASP A 58 13.78 15.81 3.14
N LEU A 59 13.37 15.22 2.01
CA LEU A 59 13.96 15.45 0.71
C LEU A 59 13.06 16.36 -0.12
N PRO A 60 13.60 17.43 -0.74
CA PRO A 60 12.81 18.39 -1.53
C PRO A 60 12.43 17.83 -2.92
N ALA A 61 11.93 16.61 -2.99
CA ALA A 61 11.51 16.00 -4.24
C ALA A 61 10.11 16.47 -4.65
N SER A 62 9.93 16.82 -5.92
CA SER A 62 8.68 17.31 -6.50
C SER A 62 8.35 16.58 -7.79
N PRO A 63 7.06 16.46 -8.15
CA PRO A 63 6.66 15.90 -9.44
C PRO A 63 7.27 16.69 -10.60
N TRP A 64 7.97 16.00 -11.51
CA TRP A 64 8.48 16.62 -12.75
C TRP A 64 7.47 16.61 -13.89
N ASN A 65 6.41 15.82 -13.76
CA ASN A 65 5.36 15.70 -14.77
C ASN A 65 4.32 16.83 -14.63
N VAL A 66 4.78 18.06 -14.81
CA VAL A 66 3.94 19.26 -14.75
C VAL A 66 3.95 19.93 -16.12
N LYS A 67 2.79 20.43 -16.57
CA LYS A 67 2.63 21.09 -17.87
C LYS A 67 3.37 22.45 -17.94
N ASN A 68 3.49 23.14 -16.81
CA ASN A 68 4.12 24.46 -16.74
C ASN A 68 5.65 24.35 -16.78
N PRO A 69 6.35 24.98 -17.75
CA PRO A 69 7.80 24.87 -17.92
C PRO A 69 8.59 25.39 -16.70
N ILE A 70 8.16 26.48 -16.06
CA ILE A 70 8.80 27.03 -14.86
C ILE A 70 8.71 26.03 -13.70
N LYS A 71 7.55 25.42 -13.51
CA LYS A 71 7.36 24.36 -12.49
C LYS A 71 8.21 23.13 -12.81
N LYS A 72 8.42 22.81 -14.09
CA LYS A 72 9.29 21.70 -14.52
C LYS A 72 10.76 21.97 -14.19
N ILE A 73 11.27 23.17 -14.46
CA ILE A 73 12.64 23.58 -14.09
C ILE A 73 12.81 23.49 -12.56
N LYS A 74 11.86 24.03 -11.79
CA LYS A 74 11.87 23.94 -10.32
C LYS A 74 11.86 22.48 -9.83
N ALA A 75 11.11 21.60 -10.49
CA ALA A 75 11.06 20.17 -10.13
C ALA A 75 12.40 19.48 -10.39
N VAL A 76 13.08 19.78 -11.50
CA VAL A 76 14.42 19.26 -11.80
C VAL A 76 15.43 19.77 -10.76
N PHE A 77 15.41 21.05 -10.42
CA PHE A 77 16.28 21.62 -9.39
C PHE A 77 16.05 20.96 -8.02
N ASN A 78 14.78 20.76 -7.63
CA ASN A 78 14.43 20.05 -6.41
C ASN A 78 14.90 18.59 -6.43
N LEU A 79 14.84 17.91 -7.58
CA LEU A 79 15.34 16.54 -7.72
C LEU A 79 16.87 16.48 -7.53
N LEU A 80 17.61 17.46 -8.08
CA LEU A 80 19.06 17.57 -7.88
C LEU A 80 19.40 17.84 -6.40
N ARG A 81 18.66 18.72 -5.74
CA ARG A 81 18.85 18.96 -4.29
C ARG A 81 18.55 17.70 -3.47
N ALA A 82 17.48 16.98 -3.81
CA ALA A 82 17.12 15.71 -3.15
C ALA A 82 18.21 14.65 -3.37
N PHE A 83 18.77 14.56 -4.59
CA PHE A 83 19.90 13.69 -4.91
C PHE A 83 21.14 13.99 -4.04
N VAL A 84 21.55 15.26 -3.98
CA VAL A 84 22.73 15.66 -3.17
C VAL A 84 22.49 15.38 -1.68
N ALA A 85 21.28 15.66 -1.18
CA ALA A 85 20.93 15.37 0.20
C ALA A 85 20.95 13.87 0.49
N ALA A 86 20.36 13.06 -0.39
CA ALA A 86 20.38 11.60 -0.26
C ALA A 86 21.82 11.04 -0.30
N PHE A 87 22.66 11.54 -1.22
CA PHE A 87 24.06 11.14 -1.33
C PHE A 87 24.84 11.43 -0.04
N ARG A 88 24.63 12.60 0.56
CA ARG A 88 25.25 12.96 1.86
C ARG A 88 24.78 12.03 2.98
N LEU A 89 23.48 11.75 3.07
CA LEU A 89 22.92 10.85 4.08
C LEU A 89 23.46 9.42 3.95
N ILE A 90 23.60 8.91 2.71
CA ILE A 90 24.16 7.59 2.43
C ILE A 90 25.58 7.48 3.01
N HIS A 91 26.44 8.47 2.78
CA HIS A 91 27.81 8.48 3.31
C HIS A 91 27.86 8.73 4.82
N GLN A 92 27.05 9.69 5.31
CA GLN A 92 27.04 10.05 6.74
C GLN A 92 26.64 8.88 7.63
N HIS A 93 25.73 8.03 7.17
CA HIS A 93 25.21 6.89 7.93
C HIS A 93 25.79 5.54 7.49
N ASN A 94 26.77 5.54 6.58
CA ASN A 94 27.37 4.31 6.03
C ASN A 94 26.30 3.30 5.61
N ALA A 95 25.34 3.76 4.80
CA ALA A 95 24.20 2.95 4.40
C ALA A 95 24.66 1.68 3.67
N SER A 96 24.18 0.53 4.11
CA SER A 96 24.49 -0.77 3.49
C SER A 96 23.54 -1.11 2.33
N VAL A 97 22.32 -0.59 2.33
CA VAL A 97 21.30 -0.78 1.27
C VAL A 97 20.40 0.44 1.24
N VAL A 98 19.93 0.81 0.05
CA VAL A 98 18.84 1.77 -0.12
C VAL A 98 17.60 1.05 -0.64
N PHE A 99 16.52 1.04 0.16
CA PHE A 99 15.23 0.45 -0.17
C PHE A 99 14.22 1.54 -0.56
N GLY A 100 13.44 1.32 -1.60
CA GLY A 100 12.44 2.27 -2.05
C GLY A 100 11.10 1.65 -2.42
N THR A 101 10.01 2.36 -2.10
CA THR A 101 8.64 1.94 -2.39
C THR A 101 7.98 2.73 -3.52
N GLY A 102 8.72 3.64 -4.15
CA GLY A 102 8.24 4.47 -5.25
C GLY A 102 8.10 5.96 -4.89
N GLY A 103 7.77 6.76 -5.89
CA GLY A 103 7.69 8.20 -5.75
C GLY A 103 8.99 8.92 -6.11
N TYR A 104 8.96 10.25 -6.13
CA TYR A 104 10.08 11.07 -6.62
C TYR A 104 11.30 11.07 -5.69
N ALA A 105 11.07 10.96 -4.38
CA ALA A 105 12.15 10.83 -3.40
C ALA A 105 12.93 9.53 -3.61
N THR A 106 12.23 8.44 -3.93
CA THR A 106 12.84 7.15 -4.26
C THR A 106 13.78 7.28 -5.46
N VAL A 107 13.37 8.00 -6.53
CA VAL A 107 14.23 8.19 -7.71
C VAL A 107 15.55 8.87 -7.32
N ALA A 108 15.49 9.98 -6.56
CA ALA A 108 16.69 10.70 -6.12
C ALA A 108 17.61 9.82 -5.28
N SER A 109 17.03 9.08 -4.32
CA SER A 109 17.79 8.23 -3.41
C SER A 109 18.43 7.02 -4.11
N MET A 110 17.73 6.39 -5.06
CA MET A 110 18.29 5.27 -5.83
C MET A 110 19.44 5.70 -6.74
N LEU A 111 19.31 6.85 -7.42
CA LEU A 111 20.38 7.38 -8.26
C LEU A 111 21.60 7.76 -7.40
N ALA A 112 21.38 8.35 -6.22
CA ALA A 112 22.44 8.67 -5.28
C ALA A 112 23.15 7.40 -4.75
N ALA A 113 22.40 6.37 -4.43
CA ALA A 113 22.94 5.08 -3.99
C ALA A 113 23.79 4.41 -5.07
N LYS A 114 23.32 4.40 -6.32
CA LYS A 114 24.10 3.87 -7.45
C LYS A 114 25.41 4.62 -7.67
N LEU A 115 25.41 5.95 -7.53
CA LEU A 115 26.65 6.73 -7.62
C LEU A 115 27.59 6.47 -6.44
N ALA A 116 27.03 6.20 -5.25
CA ALA A 116 27.81 5.87 -4.06
C ALA A 116 28.26 4.41 -4.02
N GLY A 117 27.92 3.58 -4.99
CA GLY A 117 28.23 2.13 -4.99
C GLY A 117 27.39 1.31 -3.99
N VAL A 118 26.31 1.87 -3.43
CA VAL A 118 25.46 1.20 -2.43
C VAL A 118 24.35 0.43 -3.12
N PRO A 119 24.11 -0.85 -2.74
CA PRO A 119 23.08 -1.69 -3.30
C PRO A 119 21.66 -1.09 -3.19
N THR A 120 20.84 -1.34 -4.21
CA THR A 120 19.53 -0.73 -4.38
C THR A 120 18.42 -1.77 -4.59
N ILE A 121 17.30 -1.59 -3.91
CA ILE A 121 16.14 -2.45 -4.03
C ILE A 121 14.85 -1.60 -4.04
N VAL A 122 13.93 -1.91 -4.94
CA VAL A 122 12.62 -1.27 -4.98
C VAL A 122 11.49 -2.30 -4.83
N HIS A 123 10.40 -1.86 -4.23
CA HIS A 123 9.16 -2.63 -4.15
C HIS A 123 8.06 -1.96 -4.98
N GLU A 124 7.33 -2.77 -5.77
CA GLU A 124 6.16 -2.32 -6.53
C GLU A 124 4.90 -2.94 -5.96
N GLN A 125 3.98 -2.08 -5.53
CA GLN A 125 2.75 -2.46 -4.86
C GLN A 125 1.62 -2.82 -5.82
N ASN A 126 1.61 -2.25 -7.03
CA ASN A 126 0.51 -2.35 -7.98
C ASN A 126 0.81 -3.33 -9.11
N VAL A 127 -0.25 -3.84 -9.72
CA VAL A 127 -0.16 -4.64 -10.95
C VAL A 127 0.48 -3.84 -12.09
N LEU A 128 0.00 -2.61 -12.32
CA LEU A 128 0.66 -1.67 -13.22
C LEU A 128 1.71 -0.88 -12.45
N PRO A 129 3.01 -1.07 -12.72
CA PRO A 129 4.05 -0.38 -11.98
C PRO A 129 3.99 1.14 -12.14
N GLY A 130 4.26 1.85 -11.04
CA GLY A 130 4.38 3.30 -11.05
C GLY A 130 5.50 3.80 -11.98
N ARG A 131 5.37 5.03 -12.48
CA ARG A 131 6.35 5.61 -13.41
C ARG A 131 7.76 5.65 -12.82
N ALA A 132 7.88 5.92 -11.53
CA ALA A 132 9.17 5.91 -10.83
C ALA A 132 9.79 4.50 -10.85
N ASN A 133 9.03 3.48 -10.48
CA ASN A 133 9.50 2.10 -10.45
C ASN A 133 9.78 1.55 -11.86
N ARG A 134 8.99 1.91 -12.88
CA ARG A 134 9.29 1.58 -14.29
C ARG A 134 10.60 2.20 -14.78
N PHE A 135 10.92 3.40 -14.32
CA PHE A 135 12.21 4.03 -14.64
C PHE A 135 13.34 3.34 -13.89
N LEU A 136 13.18 3.15 -12.57
CA LEU A 136 14.21 2.61 -11.67
C LEU A 136 14.51 1.14 -11.93
N SER A 137 13.52 0.35 -12.35
CA SER A 137 13.70 -1.09 -12.62
C SER A 137 14.86 -1.42 -13.56
N LYS A 138 15.29 -0.48 -14.37
CA LYS A 138 16.45 -0.63 -15.29
C LYS A 138 17.81 -0.50 -14.61
N TRP A 139 17.84 0.05 -13.41
CA TRP A 139 19.07 0.53 -12.77
C TRP A 139 19.33 -0.11 -11.39
N VAL A 140 18.26 -0.54 -10.70
CA VAL A 140 18.37 -1.11 -9.36
C VAL A 140 18.87 -2.55 -9.38
N ASP A 141 19.38 -3.04 -8.27
CA ASP A 141 19.96 -4.38 -8.16
C ASP A 141 18.90 -5.45 -7.90
N ARG A 142 17.78 -5.09 -7.23
CA ARG A 142 16.63 -5.99 -6.98
C ARG A 142 15.32 -5.24 -7.15
N VAL A 143 14.29 -5.97 -7.62
CA VAL A 143 12.90 -5.51 -7.61
C VAL A 143 12.02 -6.54 -6.93
N CYS A 144 11.30 -6.12 -5.90
CA CYS A 144 10.26 -6.91 -5.27
C CYS A 144 8.90 -6.52 -5.84
N LEU A 145 8.08 -7.50 -6.16
CA LEU A 145 6.77 -7.32 -6.78
C LEU A 145 5.66 -7.86 -5.87
N THR A 146 4.54 -7.15 -5.85
CA THR A 146 3.33 -7.70 -5.24
C THR A 146 2.72 -8.79 -6.12
N TYR A 147 2.69 -8.59 -7.44
CA TYR A 147 2.03 -9.48 -8.39
C TYR A 147 3.00 -9.94 -9.47
N GLU A 148 2.97 -11.23 -9.82
CA GLU A 148 3.77 -11.79 -10.90
C GLU A 148 3.48 -11.09 -12.24
N SER A 149 2.22 -10.74 -12.50
CA SER A 149 1.81 -10.03 -13.73
C SER A 149 2.48 -8.68 -13.93
N SER A 150 3.02 -8.06 -12.86
CA SER A 150 3.75 -6.79 -12.94
C SER A 150 5.04 -6.89 -13.74
N ARG A 151 5.62 -8.10 -13.86
CA ARG A 151 6.84 -8.34 -14.67
C ARG A 151 6.71 -7.84 -16.09
N HIS A 152 5.57 -8.07 -16.73
CA HIS A 152 5.35 -7.71 -18.14
C HIS A 152 5.48 -6.20 -18.42
N TYR A 153 5.35 -5.38 -17.40
CA TYR A 153 5.41 -3.91 -17.52
C TYR A 153 6.77 -3.31 -17.18
N LEU A 154 7.73 -4.15 -16.74
CA LEU A 154 9.06 -3.70 -16.33
C LEU A 154 10.11 -4.16 -17.34
N LYS A 155 11.08 -3.29 -17.64
CA LYS A 155 12.26 -3.65 -18.42
C LYS A 155 13.38 -4.00 -17.45
N PHE A 156 13.81 -5.25 -17.44
CA PHE A 156 14.65 -5.74 -16.38
C PHE A 156 15.71 -6.74 -16.85
N ARG A 157 16.75 -6.94 -16.00
CA ARG A 157 17.73 -8.02 -16.19
C ARG A 157 17.17 -9.32 -15.62
N ASP A 158 17.48 -10.45 -16.25
CA ASP A 158 17.05 -11.75 -15.74
C ASP A 158 17.61 -12.01 -14.32
N GLY A 159 16.80 -12.59 -13.45
CA GLY A 159 17.17 -13.03 -12.11
C GLY A 159 17.11 -11.99 -10.98
N VAL A 160 16.66 -10.78 -11.24
CA VAL A 160 16.66 -9.67 -10.26
C VAL A 160 15.26 -9.31 -9.72
N MET A 161 14.19 -9.95 -10.21
CA MET A 161 12.82 -9.73 -9.75
C MET A 161 12.31 -10.89 -8.89
N THR A 162 11.78 -10.56 -7.70
CA THR A 162 11.20 -11.53 -6.78
C THR A 162 9.75 -11.14 -6.46
N VAL A 163 8.81 -12.08 -6.53
CA VAL A 163 7.45 -11.86 -6.05
C VAL A 163 7.43 -12.07 -4.54
N THR A 164 7.21 -10.99 -3.82
CA THR A 164 7.24 -10.98 -2.36
C THR A 164 5.86 -10.77 -1.74
N GLY A 165 4.92 -10.23 -2.53
CA GLY A 165 3.68 -9.69 -1.99
C GLY A 165 3.82 -8.23 -1.55
N ASN A 166 2.74 -7.69 -0.99
CA ASN A 166 2.72 -6.32 -0.46
C ASN A 166 2.83 -6.34 1.07
N PRO A 167 3.86 -5.71 1.66
CA PRO A 167 4.00 -5.63 3.10
C PRO A 167 2.81 -4.97 3.78
N ILE A 168 2.35 -5.56 4.88
CA ILE A 168 1.14 -5.19 5.59
C ILE A 168 1.45 -4.72 7.00
N ARG A 169 0.65 -3.78 7.50
CA ARG A 169 0.75 -3.24 8.86
C ARG A 169 0.57 -4.32 9.92
N LYS A 170 1.37 -4.29 11.00
CA LYS A 170 1.27 -5.24 12.12
C LYS A 170 -0.13 -5.31 12.73
N LYS A 171 -0.86 -4.19 12.80
CA LYS A 171 -2.23 -4.14 13.30
C LYS A 171 -3.18 -5.08 12.53
N VAL A 172 -3.06 -5.14 11.20
CA VAL A 172 -3.86 -6.04 10.36
C VAL A 172 -3.52 -7.49 10.64
N LEU A 173 -2.23 -7.81 10.77
CA LEU A 173 -1.77 -9.17 11.09
C LEU A 173 -2.21 -9.61 12.49
N ALA A 174 -2.32 -8.67 13.44
CA ALA A 174 -2.74 -8.98 14.80
C ALA A 174 -4.17 -9.50 14.89
N VAL A 175 -5.08 -9.02 14.04
CA VAL A 175 -6.51 -9.39 14.07
C VAL A 175 -6.88 -10.46 13.03
N LYS A 176 -5.94 -10.92 12.20
CA LYS A 176 -6.25 -11.81 11.05
C LYS A 176 -6.92 -13.14 11.43
N ASP A 177 -6.63 -13.64 12.61
CA ASP A 177 -7.12 -14.94 13.08
C ASP A 177 -8.37 -14.81 13.98
N GLU A 178 -8.86 -13.59 14.23
CA GLU A 178 -10.08 -13.38 14.98
C GLU A 178 -11.29 -13.95 14.25
N MET A 179 -12.24 -14.49 15.01
CA MET A 179 -13.50 -14.99 14.45
C MET A 179 -14.49 -13.83 14.27
N ARG A 180 -15.23 -13.84 13.15
CA ARG A 180 -16.37 -12.92 12.97
C ARG A 180 -17.47 -13.30 13.96
N LYS A 181 -18.09 -12.30 14.58
CA LYS A 181 -19.24 -12.49 15.45
C LYS A 181 -20.45 -12.95 14.63
N ASP A 182 -21.12 -13.97 15.11
CA ASP A 182 -22.39 -14.47 14.57
C ASP A 182 -23.54 -13.99 15.47
N ASP A 183 -23.97 -12.77 15.25
CA ASP A 183 -25.02 -12.10 16.03
C ASP A 183 -26.22 -11.68 15.18
N GLY A 184 -26.32 -12.24 13.98
CA GLY A 184 -27.42 -11.98 13.04
C GLY A 184 -27.28 -10.70 12.23
N HIS A 185 -26.23 -9.89 12.45
CA HIS A 185 -25.99 -8.67 11.66
C HIS A 185 -25.15 -8.94 10.42
N PHE A 186 -25.56 -8.34 9.30
CA PHE A 186 -24.77 -8.29 8.07
C PHE A 186 -23.96 -6.98 8.03
N ARG A 187 -22.68 -7.06 8.38
CA ARG A 187 -21.80 -5.90 8.49
C ARG A 187 -21.18 -5.53 7.16
N ILE A 188 -21.31 -4.27 6.77
CA ILE A 188 -20.71 -3.69 5.57
C ILE A 188 -19.73 -2.60 6.00
N VAL A 189 -18.47 -2.72 5.59
CA VAL A 189 -17.44 -1.71 5.85
C VAL A 189 -17.11 -0.96 4.57
N ILE A 190 -17.18 0.37 4.62
CA ILE A 190 -16.92 1.24 3.48
C ILE A 190 -15.61 2.00 3.69
N VAL A 191 -14.64 1.81 2.76
CA VAL A 191 -13.30 2.40 2.85
C VAL A 191 -12.97 3.25 1.63
N GLY A 192 -12.90 4.55 1.83
CA GLY A 192 -12.55 5.51 0.78
C GLY A 192 -11.06 5.65 0.49
N GLY A 193 -10.19 5.03 1.31
CA GLY A 193 -8.76 5.27 1.33
C GLY A 193 -8.38 6.52 2.12
N SER A 194 -7.07 6.85 2.20
CA SER A 194 -6.53 7.91 3.08
C SER A 194 -7.08 9.32 2.85
N GLN A 195 -7.68 9.59 1.68
CA GLN A 195 -8.28 10.89 1.35
C GLN A 195 -9.81 10.84 1.31
N GLY A 196 -10.42 9.68 1.63
CA GLY A 196 -11.82 9.43 1.44
C GLY A 196 -12.23 9.36 -0.03
N ALA A 197 -13.47 8.97 -0.31
CA ALA A 197 -13.99 8.86 -1.68
C ALA A 197 -15.43 9.39 -1.75
N LYS A 198 -15.60 10.62 -2.27
CA LYS A 198 -16.91 11.26 -2.39
C LYS A 198 -17.98 10.36 -3.02
N ILE A 199 -17.64 9.62 -4.07
CA ILE A 199 -18.60 8.72 -4.74
C ILE A 199 -19.15 7.63 -3.81
N LEU A 200 -18.35 7.12 -2.86
CA LEU A 200 -18.83 6.16 -1.87
C LEU A 200 -19.80 6.83 -0.90
N SER A 201 -19.50 8.07 -0.46
CA SER A 201 -20.38 8.89 0.38
C SER A 201 -21.68 9.32 -0.32
N ASP A 202 -21.66 9.39 -1.65
CA ASP A 202 -22.84 9.75 -2.44
C ASP A 202 -23.72 8.53 -2.76
N VAL A 203 -23.13 7.40 -3.10
CA VAL A 203 -23.85 6.23 -3.61
C VAL A 203 -24.30 5.30 -2.48
N VAL A 204 -23.41 4.95 -1.53
CA VAL A 204 -23.70 3.89 -0.55
C VAL A 204 -24.90 4.24 0.36
N PRO A 205 -25.04 5.46 0.95
CA PRO A 205 -26.22 5.76 1.75
C PRO A 205 -27.53 5.69 0.95
N ASN A 206 -27.51 6.14 -0.31
CA ASN A 206 -28.66 6.04 -1.19
C ASN A 206 -28.97 4.59 -1.59
N THR A 207 -27.99 3.71 -1.60
CA THR A 207 -28.17 2.28 -1.81
C THR A 207 -28.93 1.62 -0.65
N ILE A 208 -28.61 1.99 0.60
CA ILE A 208 -29.28 1.44 1.80
C ILE A 208 -30.77 1.74 1.76
N LYS A 209 -31.16 2.90 1.27
CA LYS A 209 -32.58 3.26 1.07
C LYS A 209 -33.33 2.30 0.17
N LEU A 210 -32.67 1.68 -0.80
CA LEU A 210 -33.26 0.77 -1.79
C LEU A 210 -33.28 -0.69 -1.32
N LEU A 211 -32.67 -1.03 -0.20
CA LEU A 211 -32.65 -2.40 0.31
C LEU A 211 -34.05 -2.80 0.81
N PRO A 212 -34.47 -4.06 0.61
CA PRO A 212 -35.67 -4.62 1.25
C PRO A 212 -35.62 -4.45 2.76
N TYR A 213 -36.78 -4.17 3.37
CA TYR A 213 -36.86 -3.93 4.81
C TYR A 213 -36.26 -5.08 5.64
N GLU A 214 -36.52 -6.33 5.24
CA GLU A 214 -36.02 -7.52 5.94
C GLU A 214 -34.48 -7.65 5.92
N ILE A 215 -33.83 -7.10 4.90
CA ILE A 215 -32.36 -7.03 4.85
C ILE A 215 -31.89 -5.83 5.64
N LYS A 216 -32.50 -4.65 5.42
CA LYS A 216 -32.10 -3.39 6.01
C LYS A 216 -32.04 -3.43 7.55
N LYS A 217 -33.01 -4.06 8.21
CA LYS A 217 -33.05 -4.20 9.68
C LYS A 217 -31.88 -4.99 10.27
N ASN A 218 -31.22 -5.85 9.45
CA ASN A 218 -30.09 -6.66 9.88
C ASN A 218 -28.73 -6.08 9.41
N VAL A 219 -28.74 -4.98 8.64
CA VAL A 219 -27.51 -4.36 8.14
C VAL A 219 -26.90 -3.43 9.19
N GLU A 220 -25.61 -3.58 9.42
CA GLU A 220 -24.77 -2.66 10.20
C GLU A 220 -23.70 -2.04 9.29
N ILE A 221 -23.58 -0.72 9.32
CA ILE A 221 -22.69 0.05 8.44
C ILE A 221 -21.53 0.63 9.23
N VAL A 222 -20.30 0.44 8.75
CA VAL A 222 -19.14 1.20 9.20
C VAL A 222 -18.55 1.91 8.00
N GLN A 223 -18.60 3.23 7.99
CA GLN A 223 -18.14 4.01 6.83
C GLN A 223 -17.06 5.03 7.17
N GLN A 224 -15.91 4.88 6.54
CA GLN A 224 -14.93 5.94 6.47
C GLN A 224 -15.26 6.89 5.32
N CYS A 225 -15.38 8.18 5.59
CA CYS A 225 -15.63 9.20 4.57
C CYS A 225 -14.74 10.43 4.80
N ARG A 226 -14.84 11.43 3.93
CA ARG A 226 -14.13 12.71 4.14
C ARG A 226 -14.76 13.47 5.30
N ALA A 227 -13.96 14.24 6.04
CA ALA A 227 -14.44 15.01 7.18
C ALA A 227 -15.64 15.91 6.82
N GLU A 228 -15.61 16.53 5.64
CA GLU A 228 -16.70 17.36 5.14
C GLU A 228 -17.98 16.58 4.77
N ASP A 229 -17.90 15.27 4.59
CA ASP A 229 -19.05 14.42 4.24
C ASP A 229 -19.72 13.76 5.46
N VAL A 230 -19.09 13.72 6.64
CA VAL A 230 -19.54 12.97 7.83
C VAL A 230 -20.98 13.31 8.19
N ASN A 231 -21.30 14.56 8.49
CA ASN A 231 -22.64 14.96 8.93
C ASN A 231 -23.71 14.64 7.88
N ARG A 232 -23.38 14.79 6.59
CA ARG A 232 -24.30 14.50 5.48
C ARG A 232 -24.57 13.01 5.36
N VAL A 233 -23.55 12.16 5.51
CA VAL A 233 -23.67 10.71 5.43
C VAL A 233 -24.44 10.16 6.62
N GLU A 234 -24.16 10.66 7.83
CA GLU A 234 -24.91 10.29 9.05
C GLU A 234 -26.41 10.63 8.91
N ALA A 235 -26.74 11.82 8.43
CA ALA A 235 -28.14 12.23 8.22
C ALA A 235 -28.88 11.30 7.24
N LEU A 236 -28.19 10.80 6.21
CA LEU A 236 -28.78 9.85 5.26
C LEU A 236 -29.05 8.48 5.89
N TYR A 237 -28.13 7.97 6.75
CA TYR A 237 -28.35 6.71 7.44
C TYR A 237 -29.40 6.79 8.55
N HIS A 238 -29.45 7.90 9.30
CA HIS A 238 -30.50 8.16 10.28
C HIS A 238 -31.91 8.13 9.66
N ALA A 239 -32.06 8.64 8.44
CA ALA A 239 -33.34 8.63 7.74
C ALA A 239 -33.83 7.22 7.37
N GLU A 240 -32.95 6.23 7.37
CA GLU A 240 -33.22 4.85 6.97
C GLU A 240 -33.33 3.87 8.15
N ASP A 241 -33.17 4.36 9.39
CA ASP A 241 -33.25 3.58 10.63
C ASP A 241 -32.33 2.33 10.64
N VAL A 242 -31.09 2.50 10.15
CA VAL A 242 -30.05 1.45 10.16
C VAL A 242 -29.02 1.72 11.24
N GLN A 243 -28.36 0.67 11.72
CA GLN A 243 -27.21 0.81 12.60
C GLN A 243 -26.00 1.26 11.81
N PHE A 244 -25.32 2.30 12.26
CA PHE A 244 -24.13 2.80 11.58
C PHE A 244 -23.10 3.45 12.51
N THR A 245 -21.86 3.46 12.02
CA THR A 245 -20.76 4.28 12.54
C THR A 245 -20.09 4.98 11.36
N VAL A 246 -20.03 6.31 11.39
CA VAL A 246 -19.41 7.11 10.33
C VAL A 246 -18.30 7.97 10.93
N GLN A 247 -17.10 7.87 10.39
CA GLN A 247 -15.96 8.67 10.85
C GLN A 247 -15.07 9.07 9.68
N SER A 248 -14.32 10.14 9.84
CA SER A 248 -13.29 10.51 8.85
C SER A 248 -12.03 9.66 8.98
N PHE A 249 -11.78 9.11 10.16
CA PHE A 249 -10.64 8.25 10.44
C PHE A 249 -11.01 7.22 11.53
N PHE A 250 -10.60 5.98 11.35
CA PHE A 250 -10.72 4.90 12.34
C PHE A 250 -9.31 4.46 12.76
N GLU A 251 -9.09 4.34 14.06
CA GLU A 251 -7.83 3.83 14.60
C GLU A 251 -7.73 2.30 14.48
N ASP A 252 -8.87 1.63 14.45
CA ASP A 252 -9.07 0.18 14.46
C ASP A 252 -9.83 -0.35 13.23
N LEU A 253 -9.64 0.31 12.08
CA LEU A 253 -10.33 -0.05 10.84
C LEU A 253 -10.15 -1.53 10.46
N GLU A 254 -8.98 -2.10 10.76
CA GLU A 254 -8.69 -3.52 10.55
C GLU A 254 -9.61 -4.44 11.33
N SER A 255 -9.99 -4.09 12.57
CA SER A 255 -10.93 -4.85 13.38
C SER A 255 -12.34 -4.79 12.78
N HIS A 256 -12.79 -3.63 12.33
CA HIS A 256 -14.07 -3.50 11.61
C HIS A 256 -14.08 -4.33 10.32
N ILE A 257 -13.01 -4.27 9.52
CA ILE A 257 -12.90 -5.09 8.31
C ILE A 257 -12.93 -6.58 8.69
N LYS A 258 -12.22 -6.99 9.74
CA LYS A 258 -12.21 -8.39 10.17
C LYS A 258 -13.58 -8.89 10.62
N GLN A 259 -14.41 -8.04 11.20
CA GLN A 259 -15.74 -8.39 11.66
C GLN A 259 -16.83 -8.26 10.59
N CYS A 260 -16.54 -7.66 9.42
CA CYS A 260 -17.54 -7.45 8.39
C CYS A 260 -17.81 -8.70 7.52
N HIS A 261 -18.89 -8.66 6.77
CA HIS A 261 -19.26 -9.60 5.73
C HIS A 261 -18.83 -9.11 4.36
N LEU A 262 -18.93 -7.81 4.13
CA LEU A 262 -18.66 -7.19 2.85
C LEU A 262 -17.86 -5.89 3.02
N VAL A 263 -16.82 -5.74 2.22
CA VAL A 263 -16.08 -4.48 2.11
C VAL A 263 -16.46 -3.79 0.79
N ILE A 264 -16.82 -2.51 0.86
CA ILE A 264 -17.00 -1.66 -0.34
C ILE A 264 -15.89 -0.61 -0.32
N ALA A 265 -14.94 -0.68 -1.27
CA ALA A 265 -13.75 0.14 -1.16
C ALA A 265 -13.16 0.59 -2.51
N ARG A 266 -12.27 1.59 -2.42
CA ARG A 266 -11.29 1.83 -3.47
C ARG A 266 -10.29 0.67 -3.53
N SER A 267 -9.77 0.40 -4.73
CA SER A 267 -8.84 -0.70 -4.99
C SER A 267 -7.36 -0.26 -4.97
N GLY A 268 -6.99 0.53 -3.97
CA GLY A 268 -5.58 0.80 -3.68
C GLY A 268 -4.85 -0.48 -3.24
N ALA A 269 -3.59 -0.63 -3.59
CA ALA A 269 -2.83 -1.85 -3.32
C ALA A 269 -2.85 -2.27 -1.84
N SER A 270 -2.65 -1.34 -0.90
CA SER A 270 -2.72 -1.65 0.53
C SER A 270 -4.10 -2.14 0.95
N THR A 271 -5.18 -1.45 0.52
CA THR A 271 -6.55 -1.84 0.86
C THR A 271 -6.88 -3.25 0.38
N ILE A 272 -6.56 -3.57 -0.88
CA ILE A 272 -6.80 -4.91 -1.44
C ILE A 272 -6.07 -5.96 -0.62
N ASN A 273 -4.79 -5.77 -0.33
CA ASN A 273 -3.99 -6.76 0.40
C ASN A 273 -4.45 -6.90 1.86
N GLU A 274 -4.83 -5.81 2.54
CA GLU A 274 -5.40 -5.87 3.89
C GLU A 274 -6.72 -6.65 3.92
N VAL A 275 -7.64 -6.37 2.98
CA VAL A 275 -8.92 -7.07 2.86
C VAL A 275 -8.71 -8.56 2.56
N SER A 276 -7.75 -8.89 1.69
CA SER A 276 -7.40 -10.28 1.37
C SER A 276 -6.87 -11.04 2.57
N ILE A 277 -5.94 -10.44 3.35
CA ILE A 277 -5.37 -11.05 4.55
C ILE A 277 -6.43 -11.27 5.62
N LEU A 278 -7.37 -10.34 5.75
CA LEU A 278 -8.49 -10.47 6.67
C LEU A 278 -9.59 -11.43 6.15
N GLY A 279 -9.47 -11.91 4.92
CA GLY A 279 -10.34 -12.91 4.30
C GLY A 279 -11.77 -12.42 4.11
N ARG A 280 -11.94 -11.21 3.56
CA ARG A 280 -13.28 -10.63 3.38
C ARG A 280 -13.63 -10.48 1.91
N ALA A 281 -14.90 -10.75 1.59
CA ALA A 281 -15.46 -10.45 0.28
C ALA A 281 -15.49 -8.94 0.03
N ALA A 282 -15.28 -8.52 -1.22
CA ALA A 282 -15.23 -7.09 -1.53
C ALA A 282 -15.98 -6.71 -2.80
N ILE A 283 -16.54 -5.50 -2.80
CA ILE A 283 -16.93 -4.76 -4.00
C ILE A 283 -15.92 -3.62 -4.16
N TYR A 284 -15.07 -3.70 -5.17
CA TYR A 284 -14.10 -2.65 -5.44
C TYR A 284 -14.64 -1.63 -6.45
N VAL A 285 -14.48 -0.35 -6.11
CA VAL A 285 -14.83 0.79 -6.94
C VAL A 285 -13.54 1.53 -7.33
N PRO A 286 -12.87 1.13 -8.43
CA PRO A 286 -11.59 1.70 -8.82
C PRO A 286 -11.66 3.20 -9.06
N LEU A 287 -10.69 3.96 -8.53
CA LEU A 287 -10.53 5.35 -8.87
C LEU A 287 -10.04 5.47 -10.31
N ARG A 288 -10.75 6.28 -11.10
CA ARG A 288 -10.39 6.58 -12.49
C ARG A 288 -9.23 7.56 -12.55
N LEU A 289 -8.02 7.03 -12.45
CA LEU A 289 -6.79 7.79 -12.68
C LEU A 289 -6.25 7.48 -14.08
N ALA A 290 -5.49 8.43 -14.65
CA ALA A 290 -4.88 8.29 -15.95
C ALA A 290 -3.98 7.04 -16.09
N ASP A 291 -3.42 6.57 -14.98
CA ASP A 291 -2.50 5.44 -14.96
C ASP A 291 -3.20 4.07 -14.77
N GLY A 292 -4.49 4.01 -14.46
CA GLY A 292 -5.31 2.78 -14.41
C GLY A 292 -4.93 1.75 -13.32
N HIS A 293 -4.05 2.09 -12.38
CA HIS A 293 -3.53 1.14 -11.38
C HIS A 293 -4.63 0.44 -10.59
N GLN A 294 -5.62 1.22 -10.10
CA GLN A 294 -6.66 0.64 -9.25
C GLN A 294 -7.55 -0.35 -9.98
N LEU A 295 -7.86 -0.09 -11.26
CA LEU A 295 -8.67 -1.01 -12.05
C LEU A 295 -7.93 -2.36 -12.22
N GLN A 296 -6.64 -2.33 -12.54
CA GLN A 296 -5.87 -3.55 -12.71
C GLN A 296 -5.69 -4.32 -11.40
N ASN A 297 -5.47 -3.63 -10.29
CA ASN A 297 -5.44 -4.24 -8.97
C ASN A 297 -6.78 -4.96 -8.66
N ALA A 298 -7.91 -4.28 -8.91
CA ALA A 298 -9.23 -4.86 -8.68
C ALA A 298 -9.51 -6.07 -9.59
N LYS A 299 -9.08 -6.01 -10.86
CA LYS A 299 -9.27 -7.10 -11.82
C LYS A 299 -8.54 -8.40 -11.41
N VAL A 300 -7.38 -8.31 -10.77
CA VAL A 300 -6.70 -9.49 -10.23
C VAL A 300 -7.58 -10.19 -9.19
N MET A 301 -8.24 -9.43 -8.30
CA MET A 301 -9.12 -9.98 -7.27
C MET A 301 -10.43 -10.52 -7.87
N GLU A 302 -10.99 -9.85 -8.88
CA GLU A 302 -12.17 -10.31 -9.59
C GLU A 302 -11.89 -11.63 -10.33
N ASN A 303 -10.77 -11.73 -11.04
CA ASN A 303 -10.37 -12.95 -11.73
C ASN A 303 -10.10 -14.14 -10.78
N ALA A 304 -9.68 -13.85 -9.55
CA ALA A 304 -9.54 -14.86 -8.50
C ALA A 304 -10.89 -15.24 -7.85
N GLY A 305 -11.99 -14.57 -8.19
CA GLY A 305 -13.29 -14.78 -7.56
C GLY A 305 -13.40 -14.20 -6.15
N ALA A 306 -12.48 -13.33 -5.75
CA ALA A 306 -12.40 -12.73 -4.42
C ALA A 306 -13.16 -11.40 -4.29
N ALA A 307 -13.53 -10.79 -5.43
CA ALA A 307 -14.19 -9.50 -5.44
C ALA A 307 -15.10 -9.32 -6.66
N ILE A 308 -16.01 -8.37 -6.54
CA ILE A 308 -16.79 -7.79 -7.63
C ILE A 308 -16.21 -6.43 -7.95
N VAL A 309 -16.02 -6.11 -9.24
CA VAL A 309 -15.54 -4.80 -9.68
C VAL A 309 -16.69 -3.97 -10.24
N MET A 310 -16.95 -2.83 -9.63
CA MET A 310 -17.91 -1.85 -10.12
C MET A 310 -17.20 -0.56 -10.54
N GLU A 311 -17.02 -0.34 -11.83
CA GLU A 311 -16.41 0.91 -12.30
C GLU A 311 -17.31 2.12 -12.00
N GLN A 312 -16.72 3.29 -11.74
CA GLN A 312 -17.44 4.50 -11.31
C GLN A 312 -18.64 4.87 -12.19
N ASN A 313 -18.56 4.65 -13.50
CA ASN A 313 -19.66 4.94 -14.41
C ASN A 313 -20.88 4.03 -14.23
N ASN A 314 -20.66 2.86 -13.65
CA ASN A 314 -21.67 1.83 -13.39
C ASN A 314 -22.01 1.71 -11.90
N PHE A 315 -21.36 2.47 -11.04
CA PHE A 315 -21.56 2.46 -9.60
C PHE A 315 -22.75 3.34 -9.24
N THR A 316 -23.95 2.78 -9.32
CA THR A 316 -25.22 3.44 -8.97
C THR A 316 -25.87 2.77 -7.77
N PRO A 317 -26.74 3.49 -7.02
CA PRO A 317 -27.45 2.91 -5.88
C PRO A 317 -28.21 1.63 -6.22
N GLU A 318 -28.89 1.56 -7.37
CA GLU A 318 -29.71 0.43 -7.79
C GLU A 318 -28.86 -0.82 -8.04
N LYS A 319 -27.74 -0.64 -8.78
CA LYS A 319 -26.83 -1.76 -9.08
C LYS A 319 -26.12 -2.26 -7.82
N LEU A 320 -25.74 -1.34 -6.94
CA LEU A 320 -25.10 -1.72 -5.69
C LEU A 320 -26.10 -2.43 -4.76
N ALA A 321 -27.33 -1.96 -4.68
CA ALA A 321 -28.40 -2.61 -3.90
C ALA A 321 -28.61 -4.05 -4.38
N SER A 322 -28.73 -4.27 -5.69
CA SER A 322 -28.88 -5.59 -6.27
C SER A 322 -27.72 -6.53 -5.87
N LYS A 323 -26.48 -6.02 -5.87
CA LYS A 323 -25.30 -6.82 -5.46
C LYS A 323 -25.25 -7.09 -3.96
N ILE A 324 -25.68 -6.16 -3.12
CA ILE A 324 -25.77 -6.38 -1.68
C ILE A 324 -26.82 -7.44 -1.37
N VAL A 325 -27.99 -7.37 -2.02
CA VAL A 325 -29.05 -8.39 -1.86
C VAL A 325 -28.55 -9.77 -2.27
N GLU A 326 -27.93 -9.90 -3.46
CA GLU A 326 -27.35 -11.14 -3.94
C GLU A 326 -26.36 -11.75 -2.92
N LEU A 327 -25.44 -10.95 -2.38
CA LEU A 327 -24.44 -11.40 -1.41
C LEU A 327 -25.04 -11.70 -0.03
N TYR A 328 -26.10 -11.01 0.36
CA TYR A 328 -26.82 -11.28 1.59
C TYR A 328 -27.59 -12.61 1.53
N GLU A 329 -28.26 -12.89 0.42
CA GLU A 329 -29.09 -14.08 0.23
C GLU A 329 -28.26 -15.33 -0.10
N ASP A 330 -27.14 -15.19 -0.83
CA ASP A 330 -26.24 -16.29 -1.19
C ASP A 330 -24.98 -16.32 -0.29
N GLY A 331 -25.16 -16.81 0.94
CA GLY A 331 -24.04 -16.99 1.88
C GLY A 331 -22.97 -17.99 1.40
N VAL A 332 -23.32 -18.90 0.48
CA VAL A 332 -22.36 -19.83 -0.14
C VAL A 332 -21.45 -19.07 -1.09
N TYR A 333 -22.01 -18.19 -1.90
CA TYR A 333 -21.22 -17.35 -2.81
C TYR A 333 -20.33 -16.39 -2.03
N LEU A 334 -20.85 -15.72 -1.00
CA LEU A 334 -20.08 -14.86 -0.12
C LEU A 334 -18.87 -15.61 0.50
N THR A 335 -19.11 -16.82 1.03
CA THR A 335 -18.06 -17.66 1.61
C THR A 335 -17.01 -18.09 0.58
N LYS A 336 -17.40 -18.35 -0.67
CA LYS A 336 -16.44 -18.62 -1.76
C LYS A 336 -15.56 -17.42 -2.03
N MET A 337 -16.12 -16.21 -2.08
CA MET A 337 -15.35 -14.98 -2.25
C MET A 337 -14.38 -14.75 -1.09
N GLU A 338 -14.79 -14.98 0.15
CA GLU A 338 -13.92 -14.88 1.33
C GLU A 338 -12.72 -15.84 1.26
N LYS A 339 -12.97 -17.09 0.90
CA LYS A 339 -11.91 -18.11 0.71
C LYS A 339 -10.95 -17.74 -0.43
N ALA A 340 -11.48 -17.25 -1.55
CA ALA A 340 -10.66 -16.77 -2.65
C ALA A 340 -9.79 -15.58 -2.23
N ALA A 341 -10.31 -14.64 -1.43
CA ALA A 341 -9.54 -13.54 -0.89
C ALA A 341 -8.38 -14.04 -0.01
N GLN A 342 -8.63 -15.01 0.88
CA GLN A 342 -7.59 -15.61 1.72
C GLN A 342 -6.50 -16.30 0.91
N GLN A 343 -6.82 -16.95 -0.19
CA GLN A 343 -5.85 -17.59 -1.08
C GLN A 343 -4.93 -16.59 -1.78
N MET A 344 -5.38 -15.34 -1.96
CA MET A 344 -4.58 -14.26 -2.52
C MET A 344 -3.68 -13.57 -1.48
N ALA A 345 -3.86 -13.86 -0.19
CA ALA A 345 -3.13 -13.22 0.89
C ALA A 345 -1.65 -13.66 0.94
N GLN A 346 -0.76 -12.70 1.10
CA GLN A 346 0.68 -12.93 1.30
C GLN A 346 1.12 -12.25 2.59
N ILE A 347 1.12 -12.99 3.69
CA ILE A 347 1.36 -12.48 5.04
C ILE A 347 2.84 -12.23 5.35
N ASP A 348 3.74 -12.88 4.62
CA ASP A 348 5.19 -12.91 4.80
C ASP A 348 5.94 -11.90 3.90
N ALA A 349 5.23 -10.99 3.26
CA ALA A 349 5.81 -10.06 2.28
C ALA A 349 6.92 -9.19 2.86
N ALA A 350 6.74 -8.66 4.08
CA ALA A 350 7.76 -7.82 4.73
C ALA A 350 9.01 -8.64 5.07
N GLU A 351 8.85 -9.88 5.52
CA GLU A 351 9.96 -10.80 5.78
C GLU A 351 10.71 -11.14 4.50
N LYS A 352 10.01 -11.50 3.41
CA LYS A 352 10.62 -11.78 2.11
C LYS A 352 11.47 -10.62 1.58
N ILE A 353 10.94 -9.38 1.70
CA ILE A 353 11.70 -8.19 1.29
C ILE A 353 12.91 -7.98 2.20
N SER A 354 12.77 -8.18 3.52
CA SER A 354 13.90 -8.06 4.43
C SER A 354 15.02 -9.06 4.11
N ILE A 355 14.67 -10.28 3.72
CA ILE A 355 15.62 -11.29 3.26
C ILE A 355 16.36 -10.85 1.99
N GLU A 356 15.67 -10.27 1.02
CA GLU A 356 16.33 -9.73 -0.19
C GLU A 356 17.27 -8.55 0.15
N ILE A 357 16.92 -7.71 1.13
CA ILE A 357 17.80 -6.63 1.63
C ILE A 357 19.03 -7.21 2.33
N GLU A 358 18.88 -8.25 3.14
CA GLU A 358 19.99 -8.94 3.82
C GLU A 358 20.97 -9.54 2.81
N LYS A 359 20.47 -10.26 1.81
CA LYS A 359 21.29 -10.84 0.73
C LYS A 359 22.12 -9.78 0.02
N LEU A 360 21.51 -8.66 -0.37
CA LEU A 360 22.22 -7.55 -1.00
C LEU A 360 23.32 -6.97 -0.12
N SER A 361 23.03 -6.76 1.17
CA SER A 361 23.99 -6.25 2.14
C SER A 361 25.18 -7.20 2.36
N GLU A 362 24.99 -8.51 2.21
CA GLU A 362 26.05 -9.52 2.34
C GLU A 362 26.86 -9.69 1.05
N GLU A 363 26.20 -9.69 -0.10
CA GLU A 363 26.84 -9.74 -1.41
C GLU A 363 27.81 -8.58 -1.59
N ASP A 364 27.43 -7.36 -1.17
CA ASP A 364 28.25 -6.15 -1.23
C ASP A 364 29.49 -6.27 -0.35
N LEU A 365 29.35 -6.75 0.89
CA LEU A 365 30.48 -6.98 1.80
C LEU A 365 31.48 -8.01 1.26
N LEU A 366 30.98 -9.08 0.64
CA LEU A 366 31.83 -10.10 0.02
C LEU A 366 32.60 -9.54 -1.19
N HIS A 367 31.95 -8.69 -1.97
CA HIS A 367 32.59 -8.03 -3.11
C HIS A 367 33.69 -7.07 -2.67
N LEU A 368 33.43 -6.24 -1.66
CA LEU A 368 34.40 -5.33 -1.07
C LEU A 368 35.60 -6.09 -0.46
N ALA A 369 35.34 -7.20 0.25
CA ALA A 369 36.43 -8.02 0.83
C ALA A 369 37.36 -8.57 -0.25
N LYS A 370 36.81 -9.10 -1.36
CA LYS A 370 37.60 -9.60 -2.50
C LYS A 370 38.40 -8.50 -3.19
N GLN A 371 37.87 -7.28 -3.31
CA GLN A 371 38.62 -6.15 -3.86
C GLN A 371 39.81 -5.78 -2.99
N VAL A 372 39.64 -5.70 -1.66
CA VAL A 372 40.72 -5.42 -0.71
C VAL A 372 41.80 -6.51 -0.73
N GLU A 373 41.44 -7.78 -0.84
CA GLU A 373 42.40 -8.88 -0.99
C GLU A 373 43.19 -8.74 -2.29
N SER A 374 42.53 -8.46 -3.42
CA SER A 374 43.18 -8.29 -4.73
C SER A 374 44.12 -7.06 -4.79
N GLU A 375 43.85 -6.02 -3.99
CA GLU A 375 44.71 -4.84 -3.88
C GLU A 375 45.93 -5.07 -2.97
N ARG A 376 45.83 -6.01 -2.00
CA ARG A 376 46.94 -6.39 -1.15
C ARG A 376 47.92 -7.37 -1.81
N GLU A 377 47.46 -8.05 -2.87
CA GLU A 377 48.30 -8.97 -3.66
C GLU A 377 49.04 -8.27 -4.81
N LYS A 378 48.76 -7.00 -5.07
CA LYS A 378 49.43 -6.14 -6.03
C LYS A 378 50.46 -5.25 -5.34
#